data_51425e2a595824cc5ce80b4b35993da1
#
_entry.id   51425e2a595824cc5ce80b4b35993da1
#
_cell.length_a   1.000
_cell.length_b   1.000
_cell.length_c   1.000
_cell.angle_alpha   90.00
_cell.angle_beta   90.00
_cell.angle_gamma   90.00
#
_symmetry.space_group_name_H-M   'P 1'
#
loop_
_entity.id
_entity.type
_entity.pdbx_description
1 polymer ?
#
loop_
_entity_poly.entity_id
_entity_poly.type
_entity_poly.pdbx_seq_one_letter_code
_entity_poly.pdbx_strand_id
1 'polypeptide(L)' 'MLGEAMLRVGNVRDEAAMESVRDALDRLGVDYEHVRSEPEDDRFPQTAYFYVPDDSAEDVEWALADLSREYGFDAEVL' A
#
# COMPACT_ATOMS: atom_id res chain seq x y z
N MET A 1 4.32 -3.25 -23.34
CA MET A 1 3.35 -3.90 -22.43
C MET A 1 3.61 -3.41 -21.02
N LEU A 2 2.57 -2.93 -20.37
CA LEU A 2 2.71 -2.46 -19.00
C LEU A 2 2.64 -3.63 -18.05
N GLY A 3 3.64 -3.78 -17.19
CA GLY A 3 3.65 -4.76 -16.14
C GLY A 3 3.05 -4.21 -14.85
N GLU A 4 2.98 -5.05 -13.86
CA GLU A 4 2.54 -4.69 -12.54
C GLU A 4 3.66 -4.91 -11.54
N ALA A 5 3.74 -4.03 -10.54
CA ALA A 5 4.67 -4.16 -9.44
C ALA A 5 3.90 -4.55 -8.19
N MET A 6 4.57 -5.24 -7.28
CA MET A 6 3.99 -5.60 -5.99
C MET A 6 4.36 -4.54 -4.96
N LEU A 7 3.36 -3.91 -4.37
CA LEU A 7 3.53 -3.02 -3.24
C LEU A 7 3.26 -3.82 -1.97
N ARG A 8 4.24 -3.85 -1.07
CA ARG A 8 4.07 -4.46 0.24
C ARG A 8 4.03 -3.37 1.31
N VAL A 9 2.95 -3.35 2.09
CA VAL A 9 2.79 -2.41 3.20
C VAL A 9 2.80 -3.20 4.48
N GLY A 10 3.92 -3.20 5.18
CA GLY A 10 4.10 -3.95 6.42
C GLY A 10 3.77 -3.12 7.64
N ASN A 11 3.48 -3.80 8.74
CA ASN A 11 3.20 -3.17 10.02
C ASN A 11 2.04 -2.16 9.98
N VAL A 12 0.98 -2.53 9.29
CA VAL A 12 -0.26 -1.74 9.29
C VAL A 12 -0.93 -1.97 10.63
N ARG A 13 -0.94 -0.96 11.48
CA ARG A 13 -1.32 -1.11 12.90
C ARG A 13 -2.82 -1.13 13.16
N ASP A 14 -3.60 -0.48 12.31
CA ASP A 14 -5.04 -0.37 12.51
C ASP A 14 -5.74 -0.04 11.20
N GLU A 15 -7.06 0.04 11.26
CA GLU A 15 -7.91 0.33 10.10
C GLU A 15 -7.62 1.71 9.52
N ALA A 16 -7.35 2.70 10.36
CA ALA A 16 -7.04 4.05 9.90
C ALA A 16 -5.79 4.07 9.01
N ALA A 17 -4.77 3.31 9.40
CA ALA A 17 -3.54 3.18 8.60
C ALA A 17 -3.85 2.52 7.25
N MET A 18 -4.66 1.48 7.24
CA MET A 18 -5.05 0.79 6.00
C MET A 18 -5.81 1.73 5.07
N GLU A 19 -6.75 2.49 5.61
CA GLU A 19 -7.51 3.45 4.81
C GLU A 19 -6.64 4.56 4.24
N SER A 20 -5.62 5.00 5.01
CA SER A 20 -4.70 6.03 4.52
C SER A 20 -3.95 5.56 3.28
N VAL A 21 -3.58 4.29 3.24
CA VAL A 21 -2.90 3.69 2.07
C VAL A 21 -3.85 3.70 0.87
N ARG A 22 -5.06 3.22 1.05
CA ARG A 22 -6.04 3.17 -0.05
C ARG A 22 -6.38 4.56 -0.57
N ASP A 23 -6.57 5.51 0.35
CA ASP A 23 -6.86 6.90 -0.04
C ASP A 23 -5.74 7.50 -0.86
N ALA A 24 -4.48 7.23 -0.47
CA ALA A 24 -3.33 7.73 -1.21
C ALA A 24 -3.31 7.17 -2.63
N LEU A 25 -3.57 5.87 -2.78
CA LEU A 25 -3.63 5.23 -4.09
C LEU A 25 -4.77 5.79 -4.93
N ASP A 26 -5.94 6.01 -4.31
CA ASP A 26 -7.08 6.61 -4.99
C ASP A 26 -6.79 8.03 -5.47
N ARG A 27 -6.11 8.83 -4.66
CA ARG A 27 -5.74 10.21 -5.01
C ARG A 27 -4.76 10.29 -6.16
N LEU A 28 -3.88 9.31 -6.25
CA LEU A 28 -2.95 9.21 -7.39
C LEU A 28 -3.66 8.82 -8.68
N GLY A 29 -4.86 8.27 -8.56
CA GLY A 29 -5.59 7.79 -9.71
C GLY A 29 -5.03 6.51 -10.29
N VAL A 30 -4.22 5.77 -9.52
CA VAL A 30 -3.66 4.50 -9.99
C VAL A 30 -4.70 3.40 -9.89
N ASP A 31 -4.65 2.49 -10.85
CA ASP A 31 -5.53 1.34 -10.88
C ASP A 31 -4.84 0.21 -10.12
N TYR A 32 -5.14 0.10 -8.85
CA TYR A 32 -4.50 -0.89 -7.97
C TYR A 32 -5.44 -2.04 -7.65
N GLU A 33 -4.84 -3.16 -7.23
CA GLU A 33 -5.59 -4.31 -6.75
C GLU A 33 -5.05 -4.73 -5.38
N HIS A 34 -5.93 -4.84 -4.39
CA HIS A 34 -5.57 -5.37 -3.08
C HIS A 34 -5.55 -6.90 -3.17
N VAL A 35 -4.38 -7.47 -3.22
CA VAL A 35 -4.19 -8.90 -3.46
C VAL A 35 -4.55 -9.72 -2.22
N ARG A 36 -3.96 -9.34 -1.08
CA ARG A 36 -4.19 -10.05 0.18
C ARG A 36 -3.63 -9.25 1.35
N SER A 37 -4.00 -9.66 2.56
CA SER A 37 -3.39 -9.18 3.81
C SER A 37 -3.00 -10.37 4.66
N GLU A 38 -1.98 -10.22 5.48
CA GLU A 38 -1.53 -11.23 6.42
C GLU A 38 -1.50 -10.64 7.82
N PRO A 39 -2.31 -11.11 8.78
CA PRO A 39 -3.30 -12.17 8.64
C PRO A 39 -4.49 -11.76 7.76
N GLU A 40 -5.20 -12.72 7.21
CA GLU A 40 -6.31 -12.47 6.27
C GLU A 40 -7.57 -11.93 6.94
N ASP A 41 -7.66 -12.04 8.24
CA ASP A 41 -8.80 -11.53 9.00
C ASP A 41 -8.55 -10.06 9.43
N ASP A 42 -9.43 -9.52 10.25
CA ASP A 42 -9.38 -8.12 10.68
C ASP A 42 -8.40 -7.85 11.82
N ARG A 43 -7.49 -8.77 12.09
CA ARG A 43 -6.51 -8.57 13.16
C ARG A 43 -5.35 -7.71 12.68
N PHE A 44 -4.88 -6.87 13.58
CA PHE A 44 -3.73 -6.00 13.34
C PHE A 44 -2.63 -6.34 14.35
N PRO A 45 -1.35 -6.08 14.01
CA PRO A 45 -0.88 -5.46 12.78
C PRO A 45 -0.97 -6.40 11.58
N GLN A 46 -1.10 -5.83 10.40
CA GLN A 46 -1.20 -6.58 9.15
C GLN A 46 -0.09 -6.17 8.19
N THR A 47 0.21 -7.08 7.25
CA THR A 47 0.99 -6.76 6.06
C THR A 47 0.05 -6.88 4.86
N ALA A 48 -0.09 -5.81 4.10
CA ALA A 48 -0.98 -5.79 2.95
C ALA A 48 -0.18 -5.80 1.65
N TYR A 49 -0.70 -6.52 0.66
CA TYR A 49 -0.07 -6.65 -0.66
C TYR A 49 -1.01 -6.10 -1.72
N PHE A 50 -0.47 -5.24 -2.57
CA PHE A 50 -1.22 -4.61 -3.65
C PHE A 50 -0.45 -4.76 -4.96
N TYR A 51 -1.18 -4.95 -6.06
CA TYR A 51 -0.58 -4.75 -7.38
C TYR A 51 -0.83 -3.31 -7.80
N VAL A 52 0.21 -2.67 -8.31
CA VAL A 52 0.14 -1.32 -8.87
C VAL A 52 0.81 -1.33 -10.24
N PRO A 53 0.42 -0.43 -11.17
CA PRO A 53 1.10 -0.36 -12.46
C PRO A 53 2.57 -0.01 -12.28
N ASP A 54 3.45 -0.65 -13.05
CA ASP A 54 4.89 -0.42 -12.99
C ASP A 54 5.26 1.05 -13.17
N ASP A 55 4.60 1.72 -14.10
CA ASP A 55 4.87 3.12 -14.40
C ASP A 55 4.43 4.08 -13.29
N SER A 56 3.67 3.59 -12.33
CA SER A 56 3.21 4.37 -11.17
C SER A 56 3.97 4.05 -9.89
N ALA A 57 4.90 3.09 -9.92
CA ALA A 57 5.58 2.61 -8.72
C ALA A 57 6.31 3.72 -7.95
N GLU A 58 7.02 4.60 -8.64
CA GLU A 58 7.71 5.71 -8.00
C GLU A 58 6.74 6.68 -7.32
N ASP A 59 5.66 7.00 -8.01
CA ASP A 59 4.63 7.90 -7.47
C ASP A 59 3.99 7.30 -6.23
N VAL A 60 3.76 5.99 -6.24
CA VAL A 60 3.21 5.27 -5.10
C VAL A 60 4.16 5.35 -3.91
N GLU A 61 5.46 5.10 -4.14
CA GLU A 61 6.45 5.21 -3.07
C GLU A 61 6.48 6.61 -2.46
N TRP A 62 6.47 7.63 -3.30
CA TRP A 62 6.46 9.03 -2.85
C TRP A 62 5.22 9.36 -2.04
N ALA A 63 4.05 8.95 -2.53
CA ALA A 63 2.80 9.24 -1.85
C ALA A 63 2.72 8.56 -0.49
N LEU A 64 3.31 7.38 -0.35
CA LEU A 64 3.26 6.64 0.90
C LEU A 64 4.38 6.97 1.87
N ALA A 65 5.44 7.65 1.41
CA ALA A 65 6.59 7.96 2.26
C ALA A 65 6.21 8.77 3.52
N ASP A 66 5.45 9.83 3.34
CA ASP A 66 5.01 10.67 4.47
C ASP A 66 4.03 9.93 5.36
N LEU A 67 3.10 9.19 4.76
CA LEU A 67 2.11 8.44 5.50
C LEU A 67 2.75 7.33 6.32
N SER A 68 3.80 6.69 5.80
CA SER A 68 4.50 5.65 6.52
C SER A 68 5.10 6.17 7.83
N ARG A 69 5.61 7.40 7.80
CA ARG A 69 6.13 8.03 9.02
C ARG A 69 5.02 8.40 9.98
N GLU A 70 3.91 8.88 9.46
CA GLU A 70 2.78 9.31 10.29
C GLU A 70 2.09 8.12 10.97
N TYR A 71 1.86 7.04 10.23
CA TYR A 71 1.12 5.88 10.72
C TYR A 71 2.00 4.73 11.19
N GLY A 72 3.30 4.80 10.93
CA GLY A 72 4.25 3.79 11.40
C GLY A 72 4.28 2.50 10.60
N PHE A 73 3.77 2.50 9.37
CA PHE A 73 3.87 1.34 8.51
C PHE A 73 5.11 1.42 7.61
N ASP A 74 5.46 0.29 6.99
CA ASP A 74 6.57 0.19 6.04
C ASP A 74 6.02 -0.08 4.65
N ALA A 75 6.25 0.82 3.71
CA ALA A 75 5.81 0.64 2.33
C ALA A 75 7.02 0.40 1.42
N GLU A 76 6.93 -0.62 0.59
CA GLU A 76 8.03 -1.02 -0.27
C GLU A 76 7.47 -1.59 -1.58
N VAL A 77 8.02 -1.15 -2.71
CA VAL A 77 7.71 -1.75 -4.00
C VAL A 77 8.80 -2.78 -4.29
N LEU A 78 8.36 -4.01 -4.48
CA LEU A 78 9.26 -5.15 -4.68
C LEU A 78 9.67 -5.31 -6.13
#